data_cf5b77b3db1deca612625da64b11840c
#
_entry.id   cf5b77b3db1deca612625da64b11840c
#
_cell.length_a   1.000
_cell.length_b   1.000
_cell.length_c   1.000
_cell.angle_alpha   90.00
_cell.angle_beta   90.00
_cell.angle_gamma   90.00
#
_symmetry.space_group_name_H-M   'P 1'
#
loop_
_entity.id
_entity.type
_entity.pdbx_description
1 polymer ?
#
loop_
_entity_poly.entity_id
_entity_poly.type
_entity_poly.pdbx_seq_one_letter_code
_entity_poly.pdbx_strand_id
1 'polypeptide(L)'
;MRNSEFEQLYADHAGALFGFLAYRLGDRSRAEDVLAEAFERALRARERYDPSRASAKTWLYSIALNCLRDQHRRAAVETRAMERVLAGVAVTGGDDWISRVEDREQLGRALATLSDEEREAIALRYGGGLTAPETATVVGERLTTVEGRIYRALRKLRDELD
;
A
#
# COMPACT_ATOMS: atom_id res chain seq x y z
N MET A 1 6.53 -20.56 9.99
CA MET A 1 7.52 -19.44 10.08
C MET A 1 8.07 -19.37 11.50
N ARG A 2 9.38 -19.40 11.65
CA ARG A 2 10.07 -19.31 12.95
C ARG A 2 10.07 -17.86 13.45
N ASN A 3 10.31 -17.66 14.74
CA ASN A 3 10.35 -16.30 15.32
C ASN A 3 11.41 -15.41 14.66
N SER A 4 12.62 -15.94 14.42
CA SER A 4 13.68 -15.20 13.76
C SER A 4 13.34 -14.77 12.31
N GLU A 5 12.61 -15.61 11.59
CA GLU A 5 12.11 -15.28 10.25
C GLU A 5 11.05 -14.18 10.29
N PHE A 6 10.20 -14.20 11.32
CA PHE A 6 9.19 -13.16 11.54
C PHE A 6 9.81 -11.82 11.95
N GLU A 7 10.82 -11.84 12.81
CA GLU A 7 11.58 -10.64 13.17
C GLU A 7 12.26 -10.03 11.95
N GLN A 8 12.84 -10.87 11.09
CA GLN A 8 13.45 -10.42 9.83
C GLN A 8 12.40 -9.82 8.88
N LEU A 9 11.22 -10.46 8.77
CA LEU A 9 10.11 -9.95 7.97
C LEU A 9 9.69 -8.55 8.45
N TYR A 10 9.61 -8.35 9.75
CA TYR A 10 9.32 -7.04 10.34
C TYR A 10 10.42 -6.01 9.98
N ALA A 11 11.67 -6.35 10.23
CA ALA A 11 12.80 -5.45 9.96
C ALA A 11 12.89 -5.03 8.48
N ASP A 12 12.64 -5.98 7.57
CA ASP A 12 12.76 -5.73 6.13
C ASP A 12 11.58 -4.95 5.54
N HIS A 13 10.37 -5.08 6.10
CA HIS A 13 9.14 -4.62 5.43
C HIS A 13 8.29 -3.61 6.20
N ALA A 14 8.53 -3.40 7.49
CA ALA A 14 7.69 -2.50 8.31
C ALA A 14 7.69 -1.06 7.77
N GLY A 15 8.85 -0.54 7.38
CA GLY A 15 8.99 0.84 6.87
C GLY A 15 8.24 1.06 5.55
N ALA A 16 8.44 0.20 4.57
CA ALA A 16 7.77 0.29 3.26
C ALA A 16 6.27 0.06 3.38
N LEU A 17 5.86 -0.91 4.20
CA LEU A 17 4.45 -1.18 4.47
C LEU A 17 3.76 0.00 5.17
N PHE A 18 4.43 0.62 6.14
CA PHE A 18 3.93 1.83 6.78
C PHE A 18 3.72 2.97 5.77
N GLY A 19 4.69 3.20 4.88
CA GLY A 19 4.59 4.21 3.82
C GLY A 19 3.40 3.96 2.89
N PHE A 20 3.17 2.71 2.49
CA PHE A 20 2.00 2.32 1.72
C PHE A 20 0.68 2.60 2.46
N LEU A 21 0.58 2.19 3.72
CA LEU A 21 -0.61 2.40 4.53
C LEU A 21 -0.88 3.88 4.79
N ALA A 22 0.15 4.66 5.10
CA ALA A 22 0.05 6.10 5.31
C ALA A 22 -0.45 6.84 4.06
N TYR A 23 0.07 6.45 2.89
CA TYR A 23 -0.38 6.98 1.60
C TYR A 23 -1.86 6.64 1.33
N ARG A 24 -2.26 5.41 1.59
CA ARG A 24 -3.63 4.93 1.33
C ARG A 24 -4.67 5.51 2.30
N LEU A 25 -4.30 5.72 3.55
CA LEU A 25 -5.20 6.23 4.59
C LEU A 25 -5.21 7.76 4.67
N GLY A 26 -4.14 8.43 4.23
CA GLY A 26 -3.99 9.88 4.38
C GLY A 26 -3.88 10.33 5.85
N ASP A 27 -3.63 9.41 6.77
CA ASP A 27 -3.56 9.63 8.21
C ASP A 27 -2.48 8.72 8.81
N ARG A 28 -1.46 9.35 9.38
CA ARG A 28 -0.29 8.67 9.95
C ARG A 28 -0.66 7.81 11.16
N SER A 29 -1.53 8.31 12.03
CA SER A 29 -1.97 7.59 13.23
C SER A 29 -2.76 6.33 12.87
N ARG A 30 -3.67 6.43 11.91
CA ARG A 30 -4.41 5.28 11.40
C ARG A 30 -3.48 4.27 10.71
N ALA A 31 -2.48 4.74 10.00
CA ALA A 31 -1.49 3.86 9.37
C ALA A 31 -0.68 3.07 10.40
N GLU A 32 -0.30 3.69 11.52
CA GLU A 32 0.36 3.01 12.63
C GLU A 32 -0.54 1.91 13.24
N ASP A 33 -1.81 2.20 13.43
CA ASP A 33 -2.78 1.24 13.98
C ASP A 33 -2.98 0.04 13.02
N VAL A 34 -3.12 0.30 11.72
CA VAL A 34 -3.27 -0.77 10.72
C VAL A 34 -1.99 -1.58 10.59
N LEU A 35 -0.82 -0.94 10.64
CA LEU A 35 0.47 -1.63 10.63
C LEU A 35 0.60 -2.59 11.83
N ALA A 36 0.28 -2.11 13.02
CA ALA A 36 0.30 -2.93 14.24
C ALA A 36 -0.67 -4.11 14.13
N GLU A 37 -1.89 -3.87 13.67
CA GLU A 37 -2.89 -4.91 13.47
C GLU A 37 -2.44 -5.96 12.44
N ALA A 38 -1.83 -5.50 11.33
CA ALA A 38 -1.33 -6.40 10.29
C ALA A 38 -0.24 -7.34 10.81
N PHE A 39 0.73 -6.79 11.55
CA PHE A 39 1.79 -7.62 12.15
C PHE A 39 1.28 -8.53 13.26
N GLU A 40 0.30 -8.10 14.06
CA GLU A 40 -0.35 -8.94 15.05
C GLU A 40 -1.08 -10.12 14.40
N ARG A 41 -1.87 -9.87 13.33
CA ARG A 41 -2.53 -10.94 12.57
C ARG A 41 -1.51 -11.88 11.91
N ALA A 42 -0.43 -11.33 11.35
CA ALA A 42 0.64 -12.12 10.78
C ALA A 42 1.34 -13.00 11.82
N LEU A 43 1.63 -12.46 13.00
CA LEU A 43 2.23 -13.23 14.09
C LEU A 43 1.34 -14.39 14.53
N ARG A 44 0.04 -14.17 14.68
CA ARG A 44 -0.93 -15.22 15.02
C ARG A 44 -1.07 -16.29 13.93
N ALA A 45 -0.94 -15.89 12.68
CA ALA A 45 -1.10 -16.77 11.51
C ALA A 45 0.22 -17.40 11.03
N ARG A 46 1.37 -17.09 11.65
CA ARG A 46 2.70 -17.49 11.16
C ARG A 46 2.90 -18.99 10.98
N GLU A 47 2.22 -19.80 11.79
CA GLU A 47 2.30 -21.26 11.68
C GLU A 47 1.57 -21.81 10.45
N ARG A 48 0.59 -21.05 9.93
CA ARG A 48 -0.18 -21.41 8.73
C ARG A 48 0.43 -20.85 7.45
N TYR A 49 1.50 -20.05 7.57
CA TYR A 49 2.18 -19.52 6.41
C TYR A 49 2.81 -20.65 5.60
N ASP A 50 2.49 -20.68 4.31
CA ASP A 50 2.99 -21.66 3.35
C ASP A 50 3.84 -20.95 2.29
N PRO A 51 5.17 -21.12 2.31
CA PRO A 51 6.08 -20.49 1.37
C PRO A 51 5.91 -20.97 -0.07
N SER A 52 5.24 -22.11 -0.29
CA SER A 52 4.95 -22.60 -1.65
C SER A 52 3.83 -21.79 -2.34
N ARG A 53 2.99 -21.12 -1.58
CA ARG A 53 1.85 -20.34 -2.11
C ARG A 53 2.20 -18.88 -2.40
N ALA A 54 3.00 -18.26 -1.54
CA ALA A 54 3.41 -16.87 -1.70
C ALA A 54 4.68 -16.60 -0.89
N SER A 55 5.46 -15.58 -1.31
CA SER A 55 6.55 -15.08 -0.49
C SER A 55 6.02 -14.50 0.84
N ALA A 56 6.86 -14.47 1.87
CA ALA A 56 6.49 -13.89 3.15
C ALA A 56 6.05 -12.42 3.02
N LYS A 57 6.69 -11.67 2.14
CA LYS A 57 6.33 -10.30 1.79
C LYS A 57 4.92 -10.21 1.20
N THR A 58 4.63 -10.98 0.15
CA THR A 58 3.31 -11.01 -0.50
C THR A 58 2.22 -11.42 0.48
N TRP A 59 2.49 -12.43 1.32
CA TRP A 59 1.58 -12.86 2.38
C TRP A 59 1.30 -11.74 3.40
N LEU A 60 2.35 -11.04 3.86
CA LEU A 60 2.21 -9.90 4.79
C LEU A 60 1.38 -8.76 4.18
N TYR A 61 1.65 -8.39 2.92
CA TYR A 61 0.89 -7.35 2.22
C TYR A 61 -0.57 -7.74 2.02
N SER A 62 -0.87 -9.01 1.79
CA SER A 62 -2.26 -9.51 1.71
C SER A 62 -3.00 -9.32 3.03
N ILE A 63 -2.34 -9.61 4.15
CA ILE A 63 -2.90 -9.38 5.50
C ILE A 63 -3.13 -7.88 5.73
N ALA A 64 -2.13 -7.05 5.42
CA ALA A 64 -2.21 -5.60 5.60
C ALA A 64 -3.32 -4.97 4.76
N LEU A 65 -3.48 -5.41 3.51
CA LEU A 65 -4.55 -4.92 2.64
C LEU A 65 -5.94 -5.30 3.18
N ASN A 66 -6.08 -6.49 3.75
CA ASN A 66 -7.32 -6.88 4.42
C ASN A 66 -7.61 -6.02 5.66
N CYS A 67 -6.58 -5.72 6.46
CA CYS A 67 -6.71 -4.79 7.59
C CYS A 67 -7.13 -3.39 7.11
N LEU A 68 -6.51 -2.89 6.04
CA LEU A 68 -6.85 -1.62 5.42
C LEU A 68 -8.31 -1.57 4.96
N ARG A 69 -8.77 -2.61 4.30
CA ARG A 69 -10.18 -2.73 3.85
C ARG A 69 -11.16 -2.80 5.01
N ASP A 70 -10.80 -3.51 6.09
CA ASP A 70 -11.59 -3.55 7.32
C ASP A 70 -11.68 -2.16 7.97
N GLN A 71 -10.57 -1.43 8.01
CA GLN A 71 -10.52 -0.06 8.51
C GLN A 71 -11.41 0.88 7.69
N HIS A 72 -11.38 0.80 6.37
CA HIS A 72 -12.24 1.59 5.50
C HIS A 72 -13.72 1.29 5.71
N ARG A 73 -14.08 0.02 5.88
CA ARG A 73 -15.47 -0.37 6.18
C ARG A 73 -15.94 0.19 7.52
N ARG A 74 -15.11 0.16 8.57
CA ARG A 74 -15.43 0.74 9.87
C ARG A 74 -15.59 2.25 9.79
N ALA A 75 -14.66 2.94 9.11
CA ALA A 75 -14.72 4.39 8.90
C ALA A 75 -15.95 4.82 8.09
N ALA A 76 -16.38 4.05 7.09
CA ALA A 76 -17.58 4.33 6.30
C ALA A 76 -18.86 4.22 7.14
N VAL A 77 -18.90 3.37 8.18
CA VAL A 77 -20.00 3.28 9.13
C VAL A 77 -20.01 4.48 10.09
N GLU A 78 -18.84 4.97 10.49
CA GLU A 78 -18.68 6.08 11.45
C GLU A 78 -18.79 7.47 10.80
N THR A 79 -18.43 7.61 9.53
CA THR A 79 -18.31 8.90 8.82
C THR A 79 -19.19 9.02 7.58
N ARG A 80 -20.50 8.91 7.72
CA ARG A 80 -21.40 9.54 6.73
C ARG A 80 -21.38 11.07 6.79
N ALA A 81 -20.53 11.69 7.60
CA ALA A 81 -20.61 13.09 7.97
C ALA A 81 -19.33 13.93 7.81
N MET A 82 -18.20 13.42 7.27
CA MET A 82 -17.00 14.24 7.09
C MET A 82 -16.39 14.13 5.70
N GLU A 83 -16.46 15.21 4.95
CA GLU A 83 -15.74 15.42 3.69
C GLU A 83 -14.23 15.33 3.89
N ARG A 84 -13.58 14.68 2.92
CA ARG A 84 -12.15 14.41 2.86
C ARG A 84 -11.34 15.70 2.82
N VAL A 85 -10.53 15.93 3.83
CA VAL A 85 -9.35 16.78 3.69
C VAL A 85 -8.22 15.91 3.17
N LEU A 86 -7.85 16.09 1.92
CA LEU A 86 -6.63 15.53 1.34
C LEU A 86 -5.42 16.27 1.94
N ALA A 87 -5.05 15.88 3.15
CA ALA A 87 -3.74 16.26 3.68
C ALA A 87 -2.69 15.43 2.94
N GLY A 88 -1.82 16.10 2.20
CA GLY A 88 -0.71 15.45 1.51
C GLY A 88 0.16 14.70 2.50
N VAL A 89 0.10 13.37 2.45
CA VAL A 89 1.01 12.53 3.21
C VAL A 89 2.33 12.51 2.46
N ALA A 90 3.36 13.07 3.09
CA ALA A 90 4.72 12.93 2.60
C ALA A 90 5.08 11.44 2.56
N VAL A 91 5.31 10.89 1.39
CA VAL A 91 5.90 9.58 1.21
C VAL A 91 7.34 9.64 1.70
N THR A 92 7.55 9.30 2.97
CA THR A 92 8.88 9.13 3.53
C THR A 92 9.33 7.70 3.35
N GLY A 93 9.91 7.42 2.23
CA GLY A 93 10.46 6.11 1.94
C GLY A 93 11.28 6.14 0.66
N GLY A 94 12.52 6.57 0.76
CA GLY A 94 13.44 6.66 -0.37
C GLY A 94 13.96 8.08 -0.51
N ASP A 95 15.14 8.24 0.06
CA ASP A 95 15.89 9.46 -0.03
C ASP A 95 16.07 9.92 -1.48
N ASP A 96 15.95 11.20 -1.69
CA ASP A 96 16.58 12.03 -2.72
C ASP A 96 15.81 12.43 -3.98
N TRP A 97 14.67 11.87 -4.35
CA TRP A 97 14.01 12.31 -5.59
C TRP A 97 12.81 13.28 -5.38
N ILE A 98 12.35 13.45 -4.15
CA ILE A 98 11.29 14.43 -3.80
C ILE A 98 11.87 15.56 -2.93
N SER A 99 12.93 16.20 -3.39
CA SER A 99 13.55 17.29 -2.63
C SER A 99 12.89 18.66 -2.83
N ARG A 100 12.00 18.81 -3.81
CA ARG A 100 11.35 20.09 -4.13
C ARG A 100 9.85 20.05 -3.81
N VAL A 101 9.34 21.10 -3.18
CA VAL A 101 7.91 21.23 -2.82
C VAL A 101 7.02 21.22 -4.07
N GLU A 102 7.49 21.86 -5.14
CA GLU A 102 6.78 21.90 -6.45
C GLU A 102 6.59 20.51 -7.05
N ASP A 103 7.62 19.66 -6.97
CA ASP A 103 7.56 18.28 -7.46
C ASP A 103 6.54 17.44 -6.68
N ARG A 104 6.41 17.69 -5.38
CA ARG A 104 5.42 17.03 -4.51
C ARG A 104 3.98 17.41 -4.87
N GLU A 105 3.74 18.69 -5.10
CA GLU A 105 2.42 19.19 -5.48
C GLU A 105 2.02 18.65 -6.86
N GLN A 106 2.96 18.66 -7.81
CA GLN A 106 2.74 18.13 -9.15
C GLN A 106 2.45 16.62 -9.11
N LEU A 107 3.25 15.87 -8.37
CA LEU A 107 3.02 14.43 -8.17
C LEU A 107 1.66 14.16 -7.48
N GLY A 108 1.32 14.95 -6.47
CA GLY A 108 0.03 14.85 -5.78
C GLY A 108 -1.16 15.06 -6.72
N ARG A 109 -1.07 16.06 -7.60
CA ARG A 109 -2.10 16.30 -8.63
C ARG A 109 -2.17 15.16 -9.64
N ALA A 110 -1.04 14.66 -10.12
CA ALA A 110 -0.99 13.54 -11.03
C ALA A 110 -1.59 12.27 -10.41
N LEU A 111 -1.25 11.97 -9.16
CA LEU A 111 -1.82 10.84 -8.43
C LEU A 111 -3.34 10.98 -8.19
N ALA A 112 -3.84 12.20 -8.07
CA ALA A 112 -5.26 12.48 -7.90
C ALA A 112 -6.09 12.14 -9.16
N THR A 113 -5.47 12.07 -10.34
CA THR A 113 -6.14 11.67 -11.59
C THR A 113 -6.38 10.15 -11.69
N LEU A 114 -5.71 9.37 -10.85
CA LEU A 114 -5.85 7.91 -10.84
C LEU A 114 -7.13 7.47 -10.13
N SER A 115 -7.74 6.38 -10.63
CA SER A 115 -8.77 5.68 -9.86
C SER A 115 -8.20 5.07 -8.58
N ASP A 116 -9.06 4.70 -7.63
CA ASP A 116 -8.62 4.07 -6.39
C ASP A 116 -7.85 2.77 -6.66
N GLU A 117 -8.32 1.96 -7.62
CA GLU A 117 -7.67 0.71 -8.02
C GLU A 117 -6.33 0.94 -8.75
N GLU A 118 -6.25 1.96 -9.59
CA GLU A 118 -5.00 2.34 -10.26
C GLU A 118 -3.97 2.83 -9.24
N ARG A 119 -4.41 3.65 -8.30
CA ARG A 119 -3.56 4.19 -7.23
C ARG A 119 -3.04 3.07 -6.31
N GLU A 120 -3.90 2.13 -5.94
CA GLU A 120 -3.53 0.97 -5.15
C GLU A 120 -2.49 0.09 -5.88
N ALA A 121 -2.72 -0.19 -7.16
CA ALA A 121 -1.79 -0.98 -7.96
C ALA A 121 -0.40 -0.31 -8.09
N ILE A 122 -0.36 1.00 -8.32
CA ILE A 122 0.89 1.77 -8.37
C ILE A 122 1.59 1.80 -7.00
N ALA A 123 0.85 2.02 -5.93
CA ALA A 123 1.40 2.04 -4.58
C ALA A 123 2.03 0.70 -4.18
N LEU A 124 1.37 -0.41 -4.49
CA LEU A 124 1.90 -1.75 -4.24
C LEU A 124 3.11 -2.06 -5.13
N ARG A 125 3.02 -1.73 -6.42
CA ARG A 125 4.08 -2.04 -7.39
C ARG A 125 5.36 -1.23 -7.13
N TYR A 126 5.26 0.06 -6.88
CA TYR A 126 6.39 0.98 -6.77
C TYR A 126 6.70 1.39 -5.34
N GLY A 127 5.70 1.58 -4.49
CA GLY A 127 5.90 1.85 -3.07
C GLY A 127 6.23 0.59 -2.27
N GLY A 128 5.48 -0.48 -2.48
CA GLY A 128 5.69 -1.77 -1.82
C GLY A 128 6.79 -2.62 -2.46
N GLY A 129 7.23 -2.29 -3.69
CA GLY A 129 8.22 -3.07 -4.43
C GLY A 129 7.72 -4.47 -4.82
N LEU A 130 6.41 -4.65 -4.99
CA LEU A 130 5.82 -5.90 -5.46
C LEU A 130 5.92 -5.99 -6.98
N THR A 131 6.09 -7.20 -7.50
CA THR A 131 5.93 -7.48 -8.93
C THR A 131 4.45 -7.39 -9.32
N ALA A 132 4.15 -7.31 -10.61
CA ALA A 132 2.75 -7.35 -11.07
C ALA A 132 2.02 -8.64 -10.68
N PRO A 133 2.62 -9.85 -10.79
CA PRO A 133 2.01 -11.07 -10.28
C PRO A 133 1.77 -11.06 -8.76
N GLU A 134 2.72 -10.57 -7.98
CA GLU A 134 2.58 -10.42 -6.53
C GLU A 134 1.46 -9.43 -6.18
N THR A 135 1.40 -8.30 -6.88
CA THR A 135 0.32 -7.31 -6.74
C THR A 135 -1.04 -7.95 -7.03
N ALA A 136 -1.15 -8.73 -8.11
CA ALA A 136 -2.37 -9.45 -8.47
C ALA A 136 -2.82 -10.41 -7.35
N THR A 137 -1.87 -11.14 -6.76
CA THR A 137 -2.14 -12.01 -5.61
C THR A 137 -2.65 -11.21 -4.39
N VAL A 138 -2.01 -10.09 -4.08
CA VAL A 138 -2.36 -9.25 -2.92
C VAL A 138 -3.75 -8.65 -3.07
N VAL A 139 -4.08 -8.12 -4.25
CA VAL A 139 -5.40 -7.48 -4.49
C VAL A 139 -6.51 -8.47 -4.81
N GLY A 140 -6.17 -9.75 -5.09
CA GLY A 140 -7.14 -10.78 -5.42
C GLY A 140 -7.75 -10.65 -6.82
N GLU A 141 -6.96 -10.14 -7.77
CA GLU A 141 -7.38 -9.90 -9.15
C GLU A 141 -6.53 -10.69 -10.14
N ARG A 142 -6.99 -10.79 -11.40
CA ARG A 142 -6.20 -11.40 -12.46
C ARG A 142 -4.99 -10.55 -12.81
N LEU A 143 -3.88 -11.18 -13.17
CA LEU A 143 -2.65 -10.51 -13.59
C LEU A 143 -2.91 -9.50 -14.72
N THR A 144 -3.67 -9.88 -15.75
CA THR A 144 -4.00 -9.01 -16.88
C THR A 144 -4.79 -7.75 -16.46
N THR A 145 -5.64 -7.86 -15.44
CA THR A 145 -6.36 -6.73 -14.86
C THR A 145 -5.40 -5.77 -14.16
N VAL A 146 -4.48 -6.31 -13.38
CA VAL A 146 -3.49 -5.50 -12.65
C VAL A 146 -2.50 -4.84 -13.60
N GLU A 147 -1.99 -5.57 -14.58
CA GLU A 147 -1.13 -5.01 -15.64
C GLU A 147 -1.82 -3.87 -16.40
N GLY A 148 -3.10 -4.04 -16.74
CA GLY A 148 -3.91 -2.99 -17.36
C GLY A 148 -4.07 -1.76 -16.46
N ARG A 149 -4.29 -1.95 -15.15
CA ARG A 149 -4.35 -0.83 -14.18
C ARG A 149 -3.02 -0.09 -14.10
N ILE A 150 -1.91 -0.81 -13.98
CA ILE A 150 -0.56 -0.23 -13.93
C ILE A 150 -0.27 0.54 -15.22
N TYR A 151 -0.56 -0.04 -16.36
CA TYR A 151 -0.34 0.63 -17.66
C TYR A 151 -1.13 1.94 -17.78
N ARG A 152 -2.43 1.90 -17.47
CA ARG A 152 -3.28 3.12 -17.52
C ARG A 152 -2.81 4.17 -16.52
N ALA A 153 -2.45 3.75 -15.31
CA ALA A 153 -1.93 4.66 -14.29
C ALA A 153 -0.63 5.35 -14.74
N LEU A 154 0.33 4.58 -15.24
CA LEU A 154 1.60 5.14 -15.74
C LEU A 154 1.39 6.09 -16.92
N ARG A 155 0.44 5.78 -17.81
CA ARG A 155 0.08 6.67 -18.92
C ARG A 155 -0.49 7.99 -18.39
N LYS A 156 -1.45 7.96 -17.49
CA LYS A 156 -2.01 9.17 -16.88
C LYS A 156 -0.95 10.00 -16.15
N LEU A 157 -0.08 9.34 -15.36
CA LEU A 157 1.01 10.03 -14.66
C LEU A 157 1.97 10.70 -15.64
N ARG A 158 2.31 10.04 -16.74
CA ARG A 158 3.15 10.63 -17.79
C ARG A 158 2.48 11.87 -18.40
N ASP A 159 1.20 11.78 -18.77
CA ASP A 159 0.46 12.87 -19.40
C ASP A 159 0.36 14.10 -18.46
N GLU A 160 0.35 13.90 -17.14
CA GLU A 160 0.29 14.98 -16.15
C GLU A 160 1.67 15.55 -15.76
N LEU A 161 2.74 14.78 -15.92
CA LEU A 161 4.09 15.17 -15.50
C LEU A 161 4.96 15.70 -16.65
N ASP A 162 4.56 15.47 -17.90
CA ASP A 162 5.19 16.05 -19.09
C ASP A 162 4.60 17.44 -19.42
#